data_1600a1bc1312e260f9d2848643a54626
#
_entry.id   1600a1bc1312e260f9d2848643a54626
#
_cell.length_a   1.000
_cell.length_b   1.000
_cell.length_c   1.000
_cell.angle_alpha   90.00
_cell.angle_beta   90.00
_cell.angle_gamma   90.00
#
_symmetry.space_group_name_H-M   'P 1'
#
loop_
_entity.id
_entity.type
_entity.pdbx_description
1 polymer ?
#
loop_
_entity_poly.entity_id
_entity_poly.type
_entity_poly.pdbx_seq_one_letter_code
_entity_poly.pdbx_strand_id
1 'polypeptide(L)'
;MTRRSERRATLLALLVAGAAWCGHAQSPSTETWLAERQARWSALAPAQRAQAATRAQVWDGLAPMERERQRGRYLAWRALDETQRAQLRAAAQAFAALPAEEQARLRTLYDSQDTLQQRGWALGPELGADWPRLQPLFAYVPAAERDALLALLRQLDATQRDDLAALAQRIPPQERAAFRQALLRVEPARRGDWLHRRRNQ
;
A
#
# COMPACT_ATOMS: atom_id res chain seq x y z
N MET A 1 -50.36 -3.47 59.80
CA MET A 1 -50.05 -2.41 58.81
C MET A 1 -48.55 -2.16 58.87
N THR A 2 -47.80 -2.21 57.81
CA THR A 2 -46.36 -2.01 57.60
C THR A 2 -45.63 -3.27 57.13
N ARG A 3 -45.75 -3.58 55.82
CA ARG A 3 -44.81 -4.43 55.09
C ARG A 3 -44.87 -4.05 53.61
N ARG A 4 -44.35 -2.84 53.26
CA ARG A 4 -44.28 -2.38 51.86
C ARG A 4 -43.12 -1.46 51.52
N SER A 5 -42.02 -1.45 52.29
CA SER A 5 -40.87 -0.54 52.04
C SER A 5 -39.51 -1.21 51.81
N GLU A 6 -39.39 -2.55 51.80
CA GLU A 6 -38.08 -3.22 51.68
C GLU A 6 -37.78 -3.87 50.31
N ARG A 7 -38.57 -3.62 49.29
CA ARG A 7 -38.33 -4.21 47.95
C ARG A 7 -37.79 -3.22 46.88
N ARG A 8 -37.36 -2.03 47.25
CA ARG A 8 -36.85 -1.02 46.29
C ARG A 8 -35.37 -0.68 46.44
N ALA A 9 -34.63 -1.35 47.33
CA ALA A 9 -33.19 -1.07 47.59
C ALA A 9 -32.21 -2.06 46.97
N THR A 10 -32.65 -3.09 46.24
CA THR A 10 -31.76 -4.16 45.72
C THR A 10 -31.63 -4.20 44.18
N LEU A 11 -32.07 -3.18 43.46
CA LEU A 11 -32.03 -3.15 41.99
C LEU A 11 -31.12 -2.03 41.40
N LEU A 12 -30.27 -1.41 42.20
CA LEU A 12 -29.40 -0.31 41.77
C LEU A 12 -27.90 -0.57 41.94
N ALA A 13 -27.49 -1.82 42.19
CA ALA A 13 -26.09 -2.18 42.44
C ALA A 13 -25.47 -3.13 41.37
N LEU A 14 -26.07 -3.26 40.18
CA LEU A 14 -25.56 -4.19 39.13
C LEU A 14 -25.34 -3.53 37.76
N LEU A 15 -25.12 -2.21 37.69
CA LEU A 15 -24.87 -1.48 36.42
C LEU A 15 -23.56 -0.68 36.39
N VAL A 16 -22.57 -1.00 37.20
CA VAL A 16 -21.24 -0.31 37.21
C VAL A 16 -20.06 -1.29 37.06
N ALA A 17 -20.22 -2.43 36.42
CA ALA A 17 -19.12 -3.37 36.20
C ALA A 17 -18.97 -3.78 34.72
N GLY A 18 -19.31 -2.88 33.78
CA GLY A 18 -19.26 -3.20 32.33
C GLY A 18 -18.55 -2.17 31.45
N ALA A 19 -17.68 -1.32 32.02
CA ALA A 19 -17.02 -0.28 31.24
C ALA A 19 -15.53 -0.17 31.53
N ALA A 20 -14.73 -1.20 31.29
CA ALA A 20 -13.28 -1.07 31.35
C ALA A 20 -12.59 -2.21 30.62
N TRP A 21 -12.79 -2.33 29.31
CA TRP A 21 -11.79 -3.02 28.47
C TRP A 21 -11.93 -2.58 27.01
N CYS A 22 -11.91 -1.25 26.79
CA CYS A 22 -11.35 -0.73 25.55
C CYS A 22 -9.84 -0.60 25.82
N GLY A 23 -9.09 -1.64 25.51
CA GLY A 23 -7.65 -1.56 25.43
C GLY A 23 -7.29 -0.51 24.37
N HIS A 24 -7.05 0.73 24.83
CA HIS A 24 -6.40 1.73 24.01
C HIS A 24 -5.01 1.15 23.71
N ALA A 25 -4.79 0.70 22.50
CA ALA A 25 -3.44 0.56 21.97
C ALA A 25 -2.86 1.98 22.01
N GLN A 26 -2.22 2.32 23.13
CA GLN A 26 -1.51 3.57 23.28
C GLN A 26 -0.40 3.55 22.25
N SER A 27 -0.48 4.45 21.28
CA SER A 27 0.66 4.73 20.42
C SER A 27 1.85 5.02 21.35
N PRO A 28 3.03 4.38 21.12
CA PRO A 28 4.18 4.59 21.99
C PRO A 28 4.42 6.08 22.12
N SER A 29 4.63 6.56 23.34
CA SER A 29 4.92 7.98 23.59
C SER A 29 6.13 8.39 22.76
N THR A 30 6.20 9.65 22.36
CA THR A 30 7.35 10.20 21.60
C THR A 30 8.67 9.88 22.29
N GLU A 31 8.67 9.86 23.62
CA GLU A 31 9.84 9.51 24.45
C GLU A 31 10.27 8.06 24.31
N THR A 32 9.32 7.12 24.34
CA THR A 32 9.60 5.69 24.16
C THR A 32 10.18 5.43 22.77
N TRP A 33 9.60 6.04 21.74
CA TRP A 33 10.09 5.96 20.39
C TRP A 33 11.52 6.52 20.22
N LEU A 34 11.80 7.67 20.84
CA LEU A 34 13.14 8.27 20.83
C LEU A 34 14.16 7.39 21.56
N ALA A 35 13.81 6.85 22.72
CA ALA A 35 14.66 5.96 23.50
C ALA A 35 15.01 4.68 22.71
N GLU A 36 14.04 4.08 22.04
CA GLU A 36 14.28 2.92 21.15
C GLU A 36 15.21 3.25 19.97
N ARG A 37 15.05 4.42 19.37
CA ARG A 37 15.95 4.83 18.27
C ARG A 37 17.37 5.07 18.77
N GLN A 38 17.51 5.70 19.92
CA GLN A 38 18.81 5.93 20.55
C GLN A 38 19.49 4.59 20.88
N ALA A 39 18.75 3.65 21.46
CA ALA A 39 19.28 2.32 21.75
C ALA A 39 19.72 1.57 20.49
N ARG A 40 18.93 1.63 19.39
CA ARG A 40 19.33 1.05 18.10
C ARG A 40 20.55 1.72 17.51
N TRP A 41 20.66 3.04 17.61
CA TRP A 41 21.83 3.77 17.12
C TRP A 41 23.10 3.41 17.89
N SER A 42 23.03 3.34 19.21
CA SER A 42 24.18 2.97 20.05
C SER A 42 24.62 1.51 19.86
N ALA A 43 23.70 0.61 19.50
CA ALA A 43 24.01 -0.79 19.19
C ALA A 43 24.74 -0.99 17.85
N LEU A 44 24.73 0.02 16.95
CA LEU A 44 25.43 -0.10 15.66
C LEU A 44 26.96 -0.04 15.86
N ALA A 45 27.68 -0.85 15.07
CA ALA A 45 29.14 -0.75 14.98
C ALA A 45 29.59 0.63 14.43
N PRO A 46 30.78 1.11 14.76
CA PRO A 46 31.27 2.43 14.30
C PRO A 46 31.18 2.61 12.78
N ALA A 47 31.55 1.58 12.00
CA ALA A 47 31.46 1.60 10.54
C ALA A 47 30.02 1.74 10.04
N GLN A 48 29.06 1.07 10.68
CA GLN A 48 27.63 1.17 10.35
C GLN A 48 27.08 2.56 10.67
N ARG A 49 27.49 3.17 11.79
CA ARG A 49 27.13 4.55 12.14
C ARG A 49 27.67 5.55 11.12
N ALA A 50 28.92 5.41 10.69
CA ALA A 50 29.51 6.23 9.64
C ALA A 50 28.74 6.12 8.31
N GLN A 51 28.43 4.90 7.88
CA GLN A 51 27.61 4.70 6.68
C GLN A 51 26.19 5.30 6.81
N ALA A 52 25.58 5.18 7.98
CA ALA A 52 24.26 5.78 8.21
C ALA A 52 24.33 7.32 8.19
N ALA A 53 25.38 7.91 8.78
CA ALA A 53 25.61 9.36 8.72
C ALA A 53 25.81 9.85 7.29
N THR A 54 26.63 9.16 6.48
CA THR A 54 26.82 9.49 5.06
C THR A 54 25.49 9.42 4.28
N ARG A 55 24.66 8.38 4.50
CA ARG A 55 23.34 8.29 3.87
C ARG A 55 22.41 9.43 4.29
N ALA A 56 22.45 9.83 5.57
CA ALA A 56 21.67 10.95 6.06
C ALA A 56 22.09 12.26 5.38
N GLN A 57 23.39 12.54 5.25
CA GLN A 57 23.91 13.72 4.55
C GLN A 57 23.46 13.75 3.07
N VAL A 58 23.56 12.61 2.37
CA VAL A 58 23.07 12.50 0.99
C VAL A 58 21.58 12.79 0.92
N TRP A 59 20.79 12.24 1.85
CA TRP A 59 19.34 12.48 1.92
C TRP A 59 19.01 13.95 2.18
N ASP A 60 19.70 14.60 3.10
CA ASP A 60 19.48 15.99 3.46
C ASP A 60 19.86 16.94 2.32
N GLY A 61 20.83 16.56 1.49
CA GLY A 61 21.22 17.28 0.29
C GLY A 61 20.27 17.16 -0.90
N LEU A 62 19.29 16.23 -0.86
CA LEU A 62 18.34 16.06 -1.96
C LEU A 62 17.33 17.21 -2.01
N ALA A 63 16.94 17.60 -3.23
CA ALA A 63 15.82 18.49 -3.43
C ALA A 63 14.52 17.91 -2.85
N PRO A 64 13.56 18.76 -2.38
CA PRO A 64 12.31 18.29 -1.78
C PRO A 64 11.53 17.30 -2.65
N MET A 65 11.43 17.56 -3.96
CA MET A 65 10.76 16.67 -4.91
C MET A 65 11.46 15.31 -5.04
N GLU A 66 12.79 15.26 -4.98
CA GLU A 66 13.53 14.01 -5.06
C GLU A 66 13.37 13.19 -3.77
N ARG A 67 13.38 13.84 -2.60
CA ARG A 67 13.05 13.20 -1.33
C ARG A 67 11.65 12.57 -1.35
N GLU A 68 10.66 13.29 -1.89
CA GLU A 68 9.30 12.76 -2.02
C GLU A 68 9.24 11.57 -2.99
N ARG A 69 9.92 11.65 -4.12
CA ARG A 69 10.04 10.54 -5.07
C ARG A 69 10.66 9.29 -4.43
N GLN A 70 11.72 9.46 -3.65
CA GLN A 70 12.36 8.33 -2.97
C GLN A 70 11.50 7.75 -1.84
N ARG A 71 10.76 8.58 -1.09
CA ARG A 71 9.75 8.09 -0.14
C ARG A 71 8.68 7.25 -0.85
N GLY A 72 8.16 7.73 -1.97
CA GLY A 72 7.17 7.01 -2.77
C GLY A 72 7.67 5.64 -3.22
N ARG A 73 8.92 5.55 -3.71
CA ARG A 73 9.57 4.27 -4.06
C ARG A 73 9.69 3.32 -2.86
N TYR A 74 10.08 3.84 -1.71
CA TYR A 74 10.19 3.05 -0.48
C TYR A 74 8.83 2.53 -0.01
N LEU A 75 7.79 3.34 -0.05
CA LEU A 75 6.44 2.93 0.30
C LEU A 75 5.90 1.89 -0.68
N ALA A 76 6.14 2.06 -1.98
CA ALA A 76 5.79 1.07 -3.00
C ALA A 76 6.50 -0.27 -2.73
N TRP A 77 7.80 -0.25 -2.43
CA TRP A 77 8.55 -1.44 -2.05
C TRP A 77 7.99 -2.13 -0.79
N ARG A 78 7.68 -1.36 0.24
CA ARG A 78 7.10 -1.90 1.48
C ARG A 78 5.73 -2.54 1.29
N ALA A 79 4.97 -2.07 0.33
CA ALA A 79 3.64 -2.58 0.03
C ALA A 79 3.65 -3.90 -0.76
N LEU A 80 4.80 -4.33 -1.29
CA LEU A 80 4.96 -5.62 -1.96
C LEU A 80 5.06 -6.74 -0.93
N ASP A 81 4.57 -7.93 -1.30
CA ASP A 81 4.82 -9.15 -0.54
C ASP A 81 6.28 -9.65 -0.69
N GLU A 82 6.65 -10.69 0.06
CA GLU A 82 8.04 -11.17 0.04
C GLU A 82 8.42 -11.82 -1.29
N THR A 83 7.48 -12.48 -1.97
CA THR A 83 7.71 -13.10 -3.28
C THR A 83 8.00 -12.04 -4.33
N GLN A 84 7.20 -11.00 -4.40
CA GLN A 84 7.41 -9.87 -5.31
C GLN A 84 8.73 -9.13 -5.00
N ARG A 85 9.05 -8.94 -3.72
CA ARG A 85 10.34 -8.35 -3.32
C ARG A 85 11.53 -9.22 -3.73
N ALA A 86 11.41 -10.54 -3.62
CA ALA A 86 12.44 -11.48 -4.08
C ALA A 86 12.63 -11.41 -5.60
N GLN A 87 11.54 -11.37 -6.37
CA GLN A 87 11.61 -11.19 -7.83
C GLN A 87 12.29 -9.88 -8.23
N LEU A 88 11.98 -8.78 -7.57
CA LEU A 88 12.63 -7.48 -7.85
C LEU A 88 14.11 -7.50 -7.47
N ARG A 89 14.50 -8.16 -6.37
CA ARG A 89 15.92 -8.33 -6.02
C ARG A 89 16.67 -9.15 -7.07
N ALA A 90 16.07 -10.25 -7.53
CA ALA A 90 16.65 -11.07 -8.60
C ALA A 90 16.79 -10.30 -9.92
N ALA A 91 15.77 -9.54 -10.30
CA ALA A 91 15.81 -8.67 -11.48
C ALA A 91 16.90 -7.58 -11.36
N ALA A 92 17.06 -6.97 -10.18
CA ALA A 92 18.09 -5.97 -9.92
C ALA A 92 19.50 -6.58 -10.01
N GLN A 93 19.70 -7.81 -9.52
CA GLN A 93 20.96 -8.54 -9.65
C GLN A 93 21.26 -8.89 -11.12
N ALA A 94 20.26 -9.39 -11.85
CA ALA A 94 20.38 -9.68 -13.28
C ALA A 94 20.74 -8.42 -14.07
N PHE A 95 20.08 -7.29 -13.80
CA PHE A 95 20.40 -6.01 -14.42
C PHE A 95 21.83 -5.54 -14.10
N ALA A 96 22.27 -5.68 -12.85
CA ALA A 96 23.62 -5.29 -12.43
C ALA A 96 24.71 -6.17 -13.08
N ALA A 97 24.39 -7.40 -13.46
CA ALA A 97 25.30 -8.32 -14.16
C ALA A 97 25.40 -8.03 -15.67
N LEU A 98 24.54 -7.20 -16.24
CA LEU A 98 24.60 -6.84 -17.67
C LEU A 98 25.82 -5.96 -17.96
N PRO A 99 26.35 -5.99 -19.20
CA PRO A 99 27.35 -5.02 -19.66
C PRO A 99 26.84 -3.58 -19.52
N ALA A 100 27.75 -2.64 -19.25
CA ALA A 100 27.41 -1.23 -19.01
C ALA A 100 26.61 -0.60 -20.18
N GLU A 101 26.93 -0.97 -21.41
CA GLU A 101 26.21 -0.52 -22.62
C GLU A 101 24.75 -0.98 -22.61
N GLU A 102 24.51 -2.24 -22.29
CA GLU A 102 23.15 -2.79 -22.23
C GLU A 102 22.35 -2.17 -21.07
N GLN A 103 22.98 -1.95 -19.92
CA GLN A 103 22.36 -1.20 -18.83
C GLN A 103 21.96 0.22 -19.27
N ALA A 104 22.84 0.91 -20.01
CA ALA A 104 22.56 2.26 -20.52
C ALA A 104 21.40 2.22 -21.53
N ARG A 105 21.40 1.26 -22.45
CA ARG A 105 20.32 1.07 -23.42
C ARG A 105 18.97 0.87 -22.74
N LEU A 106 18.89 -0.01 -21.73
CA LEU A 106 17.66 -0.29 -20.98
C LEU A 106 17.18 0.94 -20.19
N ARG A 107 18.11 1.74 -19.62
CA ARG A 107 17.73 3.01 -18.95
C ARG A 107 17.15 4.00 -19.95
N THR A 108 17.79 4.19 -21.11
CA THR A 108 17.28 5.07 -22.17
C THR A 108 15.89 4.64 -22.63
N LEU A 109 15.66 3.32 -22.81
CA LEU A 109 14.36 2.79 -23.16
C LEU A 109 13.29 3.10 -22.08
N TYR A 110 13.64 2.96 -20.81
CA TYR A 110 12.73 3.32 -19.71
C TYR A 110 12.43 4.82 -19.68
N ASP A 111 13.45 5.65 -19.83
CA ASP A 111 13.33 7.11 -19.80
C ASP A 111 12.53 7.66 -20.99
N SER A 112 12.51 6.93 -22.11
CA SER A 112 11.71 7.28 -23.30
C SER A 112 10.21 6.96 -23.15
N GLN A 113 9.82 6.20 -22.11
CA GLN A 113 8.43 5.88 -21.85
C GLN A 113 7.68 7.10 -21.27
N ASP A 114 6.38 7.17 -21.54
CA ASP A 114 5.55 8.21 -20.92
C ASP A 114 5.39 8.01 -19.40
N THR A 115 4.99 9.07 -18.73
CA THR A 115 4.83 9.05 -17.26
C THR A 115 3.79 8.06 -16.75
N LEU A 116 2.80 7.69 -17.55
CA LEU A 116 1.79 6.69 -17.17
C LEU A 116 2.37 5.29 -17.25
N GLN A 117 3.17 5.00 -18.27
CA GLN A 117 3.90 3.74 -18.38
C GLN A 117 4.93 3.59 -17.26
N GLN A 118 5.72 4.63 -17.00
CA GLN A 118 6.67 4.64 -15.88
C GLN A 118 5.99 4.41 -14.52
N ARG A 119 4.78 4.96 -14.30
CA ARG A 119 3.98 4.69 -13.09
C ARG A 119 3.57 3.22 -12.98
N GLY A 120 3.23 2.58 -14.09
CA GLY A 120 2.94 1.15 -14.11
C GLY A 120 4.09 0.31 -13.56
N TRP A 121 5.32 0.61 -13.96
CA TRP A 121 6.51 -0.09 -13.44
C TRP A 121 6.70 0.05 -11.92
N ALA A 122 6.25 1.15 -11.32
CA ALA A 122 6.30 1.36 -9.88
C ALA A 122 5.30 0.52 -9.08
N LEU A 123 4.34 -0.14 -9.73
CA LEU A 123 3.32 -0.98 -9.09
C LEU A 123 3.84 -2.38 -8.70
N GLY A 124 5.04 -2.75 -9.16
CA GLY A 124 5.64 -4.05 -8.94
C GLY A 124 5.47 -5.01 -10.13
N PRO A 125 6.03 -6.22 -10.04
CA PRO A 125 6.15 -7.10 -11.21
C PRO A 125 4.82 -7.60 -11.75
N GLU A 126 3.85 -7.87 -10.90
CA GLU A 126 2.53 -8.38 -11.32
C GLU A 126 1.62 -7.25 -11.82
N LEU A 127 1.32 -6.27 -10.96
CA LEU A 127 0.43 -5.16 -11.34
C LEU A 127 1.05 -4.28 -12.43
N GLY A 128 2.38 -4.16 -12.48
CA GLY A 128 3.08 -3.44 -13.53
C GLY A 128 2.89 -4.10 -14.90
N ALA A 129 2.92 -5.43 -14.96
CA ALA A 129 2.65 -6.18 -16.18
C ALA A 129 1.20 -6.01 -16.66
N ASP A 130 0.24 -5.95 -15.74
CA ASP A 130 -1.18 -5.75 -16.05
C ASP A 130 -1.54 -4.29 -16.34
N TRP A 131 -0.66 -3.34 -15.98
CA TRP A 131 -0.95 -1.89 -16.04
C TRP A 131 -1.43 -1.37 -17.39
N PRO A 132 -0.84 -1.74 -18.55
CA PRO A 132 -1.34 -1.27 -19.85
C PRO A 132 -2.80 -1.62 -20.10
N ARG A 133 -3.26 -2.73 -19.55
CA ARG A 133 -4.63 -3.23 -19.70
C ARG A 133 -5.58 -2.57 -18.68
N LEU A 134 -5.09 -2.25 -17.49
CA LEU A 134 -5.84 -1.64 -16.38
C LEU A 134 -5.90 -0.11 -16.48
N GLN A 135 -4.92 0.50 -17.14
CA GLN A 135 -4.73 1.95 -17.22
C GLN A 135 -6.02 2.74 -17.54
N PRO A 136 -6.87 2.35 -18.51
CA PRO A 136 -8.05 3.15 -18.83
C PRO A 136 -8.95 3.39 -17.61
N LEU A 137 -9.04 2.42 -16.71
CA LEU A 137 -9.89 2.51 -15.52
C LEU A 137 -9.23 3.27 -14.35
N PHE A 138 -7.89 3.24 -14.26
CA PHE A 138 -7.13 3.71 -13.10
C PHE A 138 -6.20 4.91 -13.38
N ALA A 139 -6.13 5.41 -14.62
CA ALA A 139 -5.22 6.51 -14.98
C ALA A 139 -5.51 7.80 -14.19
N TYR A 140 -6.78 8.11 -13.97
CA TYR A 140 -7.26 9.34 -13.33
C TYR A 140 -8.06 9.05 -12.06
N VAL A 141 -7.35 8.54 -11.04
CA VAL A 141 -7.94 8.25 -9.74
C VAL A 141 -7.71 9.43 -8.80
N PRO A 142 -8.75 9.96 -8.13
CA PRO A 142 -8.59 10.96 -7.09
C PRO A 142 -7.64 10.49 -5.99
N ALA A 143 -6.86 11.42 -5.41
CA ALA A 143 -5.87 11.07 -4.38
C ALA A 143 -6.48 10.29 -3.21
N ALA A 144 -7.70 10.65 -2.79
CA ALA A 144 -8.41 10.00 -1.69
C ALA A 144 -8.78 8.52 -1.96
N GLU A 145 -8.88 8.09 -3.23
CA GLU A 145 -9.24 6.72 -3.60
C GLU A 145 -8.01 5.84 -3.87
N ARG A 146 -6.82 6.43 -4.06
CA ARG A 146 -5.63 5.71 -4.57
C ARG A 146 -5.20 4.55 -3.69
N ASP A 147 -5.07 4.78 -2.39
CA ASP A 147 -4.55 3.77 -1.46
C ASP A 147 -5.52 2.59 -1.33
N ALA A 148 -6.82 2.87 -1.25
CA ALA A 148 -7.86 1.84 -1.20
C ALA A 148 -7.90 1.00 -2.48
N LEU A 149 -7.79 1.63 -3.65
CA LEU A 149 -7.75 0.94 -4.94
C LEU A 149 -6.47 0.12 -5.12
N LEU A 150 -5.30 0.64 -4.73
CA LEU A 150 -4.05 -0.12 -4.77
C LEU A 150 -4.08 -1.33 -3.84
N ALA A 151 -4.61 -1.17 -2.62
CA ALA A 151 -4.79 -2.29 -1.70
C ALA A 151 -5.74 -3.35 -2.27
N LEU A 152 -6.84 -2.93 -2.91
CA LEU A 152 -7.77 -3.82 -3.59
C LEU A 152 -7.07 -4.57 -4.74
N LEU A 153 -6.38 -3.87 -5.65
CA LEU A 153 -5.71 -4.46 -6.81
C LEU A 153 -4.69 -5.55 -6.40
N ARG A 154 -3.98 -5.34 -5.29
CA ARG A 154 -3.03 -6.31 -4.75
C ARG A 154 -3.69 -7.56 -4.15
N GLN A 155 -4.96 -7.49 -3.77
CA GLN A 155 -5.73 -8.62 -3.27
C GLN A 155 -6.35 -9.47 -4.37
N LEU A 156 -6.42 -8.97 -5.59
CA LEU A 156 -6.98 -9.71 -6.72
C LEU A 156 -6.01 -10.80 -7.18
N ASP A 157 -6.54 -11.99 -7.41
CA ASP A 157 -5.83 -13.06 -8.12
C ASP A 157 -5.71 -12.78 -9.62
N ALA A 158 -4.97 -13.62 -10.35
CA ALA A 158 -4.73 -13.44 -11.78
C ALA A 158 -6.03 -13.43 -12.59
N THR A 159 -6.97 -14.32 -12.29
CA THR A 159 -8.27 -14.41 -12.99
C THR A 159 -9.10 -13.16 -12.78
N GLN A 160 -9.16 -12.67 -11.54
CA GLN A 160 -9.87 -11.44 -11.19
C GLN A 160 -9.23 -10.20 -11.86
N ARG A 161 -7.89 -10.16 -11.97
CA ARG A 161 -7.18 -9.09 -12.70
C ARG A 161 -7.48 -9.14 -14.19
N ASP A 162 -7.57 -10.33 -14.79
CA ASP A 162 -7.95 -10.50 -16.20
C ASP A 162 -9.38 -10.05 -16.47
N ASP A 163 -10.33 -10.40 -15.61
CA ASP A 163 -11.72 -9.92 -15.71
C ASP A 163 -11.79 -8.41 -15.60
N LEU A 164 -11.06 -7.84 -14.63
CA LEU A 164 -10.99 -6.39 -14.43
C LEU A 164 -10.34 -5.67 -15.62
N ALA A 165 -9.29 -6.25 -16.20
CA ALA A 165 -8.62 -5.70 -17.38
C ALA A 165 -9.54 -5.70 -18.60
N ALA A 166 -10.33 -6.77 -18.81
CA ALA A 166 -11.34 -6.80 -19.87
C ALA A 166 -12.41 -5.73 -19.67
N LEU A 167 -12.88 -5.53 -18.45
CA LEU A 167 -13.84 -4.48 -18.09
C LEU A 167 -13.25 -3.07 -18.29
N ALA A 168 -11.97 -2.87 -17.93
CA ALA A 168 -11.30 -1.58 -18.08
C ALA A 168 -11.27 -1.07 -19.52
N GLN A 169 -11.21 -1.97 -20.48
CA GLN A 169 -11.24 -1.63 -21.92
C GLN A 169 -12.67 -1.33 -22.44
N ARG A 170 -13.69 -1.84 -21.77
CA ARG A 170 -15.11 -1.73 -22.22
C ARG A 170 -15.87 -0.58 -21.57
N ILE A 171 -15.51 -0.23 -20.32
CA ILE A 171 -16.24 0.77 -19.53
C ILE A 171 -15.99 2.18 -20.09
N PRO A 172 -17.06 2.90 -20.48
CA PRO A 172 -16.97 4.26 -20.97
C PRO A 172 -16.34 5.21 -19.92
N PRO A 173 -15.59 6.25 -20.35
CA PRO A 173 -14.91 7.16 -19.44
C PRO A 173 -15.79 7.75 -18.33
N GLN A 174 -17.04 8.11 -18.66
CA GLN A 174 -18.01 8.69 -17.73
C GLN A 174 -18.48 7.73 -16.65
N GLU A 175 -18.39 6.42 -16.86
CA GLU A 175 -18.82 5.38 -15.91
C GLU A 175 -17.69 4.86 -15.02
N ARG A 176 -16.44 5.17 -15.35
CA ARG A 176 -15.26 4.63 -14.67
C ARG A 176 -15.20 4.97 -13.19
N ALA A 177 -15.59 6.18 -12.82
CA ALA A 177 -15.62 6.60 -11.41
C ALA A 177 -16.66 5.80 -10.62
N ALA A 178 -17.88 5.68 -11.13
CA ALA A 178 -18.94 4.90 -10.50
C ALA A 178 -18.56 3.43 -10.38
N PHE A 179 -17.94 2.86 -11.41
CA PHE A 179 -17.46 1.48 -11.39
C PHE A 179 -16.40 1.26 -10.29
N ARG A 180 -15.37 2.13 -10.19
CA ARG A 180 -14.34 2.03 -9.14
C ARG A 180 -14.96 2.08 -7.74
N GLN A 181 -15.90 3.00 -7.51
CA GLN A 181 -16.60 3.10 -6.23
C GLN A 181 -17.46 1.86 -5.94
N ALA A 182 -18.14 1.31 -6.95
CA ALA A 182 -18.87 0.06 -6.80
C ALA A 182 -17.94 -1.10 -6.43
N LEU A 183 -16.80 -1.23 -7.13
CA LEU A 183 -15.80 -2.25 -6.87
C LEU A 183 -15.22 -2.17 -5.45
N LEU A 184 -14.95 -0.96 -4.94
CA LEU A 184 -14.47 -0.76 -3.57
C LEU A 184 -15.48 -1.21 -2.50
N ARG A 185 -16.79 -1.14 -2.79
CA ARG A 185 -17.85 -1.57 -1.87
C ARG A 185 -18.08 -3.08 -1.87
N VAL A 186 -17.56 -3.80 -2.87
CA VAL A 186 -17.72 -5.25 -2.95
C VAL A 186 -16.86 -5.92 -1.89
N GLU A 187 -17.48 -6.79 -1.11
CA GLU A 187 -16.79 -7.63 -0.13
C GLU A 187 -15.69 -8.47 -0.80
N PRO A 188 -14.48 -8.61 -0.22
CA PRO A 188 -13.36 -9.34 -0.84
C PRO A 188 -13.74 -10.73 -1.35
N ALA A 189 -14.47 -11.52 -0.55
CA ALA A 189 -14.91 -12.87 -0.92
C ALA A 189 -15.84 -12.92 -2.14
N ARG A 190 -16.53 -11.84 -2.47
CA ARG A 190 -17.50 -11.76 -3.57
C ARG A 190 -16.97 -11.06 -4.82
N ARG A 191 -15.74 -10.53 -4.77
CA ARG A 191 -15.18 -9.73 -5.87
C ARG A 191 -15.02 -10.54 -7.15
N GLY A 192 -14.55 -11.79 -7.05
CA GLY A 192 -14.38 -12.67 -8.21
C GLY A 192 -15.70 -12.86 -8.97
N ASP A 193 -16.73 -13.31 -8.26
CA ASP A 193 -18.05 -13.52 -8.86
C ASP A 193 -18.65 -12.21 -9.40
N TRP A 194 -18.42 -11.10 -8.72
CA TRP A 194 -18.93 -9.80 -9.15
C TRP A 194 -18.25 -9.33 -10.44
N LEU A 195 -16.93 -9.45 -10.55
CA LEU A 195 -16.17 -9.11 -11.76
C LEU A 195 -16.56 -10.01 -12.91
N HIS A 196 -16.63 -11.31 -12.67
CA HIS A 196 -16.99 -12.29 -13.69
C HIS A 196 -18.40 -12.05 -14.27
N ARG A 197 -19.39 -11.81 -13.42
CA ARG A 197 -20.74 -11.45 -13.88
C ARG A 197 -20.76 -10.17 -14.71
N ARG A 198 -20.02 -9.13 -14.28
CA ARG A 198 -19.94 -7.85 -15.01
C ARG A 198 -19.24 -7.98 -16.37
N ARG A 199 -18.24 -8.85 -16.46
CA ARG A 199 -17.55 -9.14 -17.72
C ARG A 199 -18.49 -9.78 -18.75
N ASN A 200 -19.42 -10.63 -18.30
CA ASN A 200 -20.31 -11.41 -19.16
C ASN A 200 -21.64 -10.68 -19.51
N GLN A 201 -21.82 -9.46 -19.02
CA GLN A 201 -22.90 -8.53 -19.37
C GLN A 201 -22.48 -7.61 -20.53
#